data_56cd820346dbee4ecad3d5bfe7b3c062
#
_entry.id   56cd820346dbee4ecad3d5bfe7b3c062
#
_cell.length_a   1.000
_cell.length_b   1.000
_cell.length_c   1.000
_cell.angle_alpha   90.00
_cell.angle_beta   90.00
_cell.angle_gamma   90.00
#
_symmetry.space_group_name_H-M   'P 1'
#
loop_
_entity.id
_entity.type
_entity.pdbx_description
1 polymer ?
#
loop_
_entity_poly.entity_id
_entity_poly.type
_entity_poly.pdbx_seq_one_letter_code
_entity_poly.pdbx_strand_id
1 'polypeptide(L)'
;MYVNGHSIHATRHWRTVMKTSVRAALVCWSALLLLFIILNIRLERSNRFLEPATVQHIHLAQKDSAITLTRTPAGWESDGRAIRPGRAEQMLDILAACHSPQPLAALKAPPNPRPLTLMLDGKRYTLGGYNTFHHAHYLDDGTTAWLCSENLKAMLAQPPASWFAHD
;
A
#
# COMPACT_ATOMS: atom_id res chain seq x y z
N MET A 1 5.08 76.65 29.08
CA MET A 1 4.16 75.70 28.44
C MET A 1 5.04 74.61 27.81
N TYR A 2 5.26 73.52 28.58
CA TYR A 2 6.11 72.39 28.14
C TYR A 2 5.21 71.30 27.58
N VAL A 3 5.33 70.92 26.31
CA VAL A 3 4.62 69.81 25.69
C VAL A 3 5.59 68.63 25.59
N ASN A 4 5.23 67.54 26.27
CA ASN A 4 5.96 66.29 26.42
C ASN A 4 6.17 65.56 25.06
N GLY A 5 7.45 65.42 24.67
CA GLY A 5 7.88 64.65 23.51
C GLY A 5 8.16 63.16 23.76
N HIS A 6 7.32 62.42 24.50
CA HIS A 6 7.67 61.03 24.92
C HIS A 6 6.80 59.91 24.31
N SER A 7 6.01 60.17 23.24
CA SER A 7 5.05 59.14 22.74
C SER A 7 5.44 58.39 21.45
N ILE A 8 6.53 58.73 20.80
CA ILE A 8 6.81 58.19 19.45
C ILE A 8 7.69 56.94 19.45
N HIS A 9 8.48 56.71 20.48
CA HIS A 9 9.39 55.56 20.51
C HIS A 9 8.71 54.21 20.88
N ALA A 10 7.65 54.21 21.66
CA ALA A 10 6.96 53.01 22.11
C ALA A 10 6.23 52.28 20.96
N THR A 11 5.63 53.01 20.04
CA THR A 11 4.83 52.43 18.96
C THR A 11 5.67 51.73 17.86
N ARG A 12 6.92 52.11 17.68
CA ARG A 12 7.82 51.42 16.74
C ARG A 12 8.30 50.04 17.22
N HIS A 13 8.53 49.93 18.53
CA HIS A 13 9.00 48.66 19.14
C HIS A 13 7.91 47.57 19.07
N TRP A 14 6.67 47.91 19.30
CA TRP A 14 5.53 46.98 19.24
C TRP A 14 5.27 46.44 17.82
N ARG A 15 5.44 47.27 16.78
CA ARG A 15 5.28 46.82 15.38
C ARG A 15 6.35 45.87 14.91
N THR A 16 7.58 45.98 15.38
CA THR A 16 8.68 45.06 15.03
C THR A 16 8.54 43.73 15.77
N VAL A 17 8.16 43.75 17.04
CA VAL A 17 7.94 42.51 17.82
C VAL A 17 6.74 41.73 17.27
N MET A 18 5.66 42.39 16.88
CA MET A 18 4.50 41.73 16.29
C MET A 18 4.80 41.09 14.94
N LYS A 19 5.64 41.72 14.08
CA LYS A 19 6.09 41.15 12.79
C LYS A 19 6.99 39.96 12.95
N THR A 20 7.85 39.91 13.96
CA THR A 20 8.74 38.76 14.24
C THR A 20 7.96 37.58 14.80
N SER A 21 6.99 37.84 15.70
CA SER A 21 6.15 36.78 16.27
C SER A 21 5.24 36.11 15.21
N VAL A 22 4.67 36.87 14.27
CA VAL A 22 3.86 36.33 13.17
C VAL A 22 4.73 35.50 12.21
N ARG A 23 5.95 35.94 11.90
CA ARG A 23 6.87 35.16 11.06
C ARG A 23 7.28 33.85 11.74
N ALA A 24 7.60 33.89 13.03
CA ALA A 24 7.93 32.69 13.81
C ALA A 24 6.73 31.73 13.85
N ALA A 25 5.52 32.20 14.06
CA ALA A 25 4.31 31.39 14.02
C ALA A 25 4.09 30.73 12.65
N LEU A 26 4.28 31.45 11.55
CA LEU A 26 4.15 30.90 10.20
C LEU A 26 5.20 29.81 9.93
N VAL A 27 6.43 29.98 10.38
CA VAL A 27 7.49 28.97 10.24
C VAL A 27 7.15 27.72 11.07
N CYS A 28 6.67 27.86 12.30
CA CYS A 28 6.23 26.74 13.12
C CYS A 28 5.04 26.00 12.49
N TRP A 29 4.06 26.69 11.96
CA TRP A 29 2.91 26.11 11.27
C TRP A 29 3.31 25.33 10.02
N SER A 30 4.22 25.90 9.19
CA SER A 30 4.71 25.22 8.00
C SER A 30 5.52 23.96 8.35
N ALA A 31 6.33 23.99 9.40
CA ALA A 31 7.07 22.84 9.89
C ALA A 31 6.15 21.72 10.40
N LEU A 32 5.11 22.08 11.16
CA LEU A 32 4.10 21.12 11.64
C LEU A 32 3.31 20.50 10.48
N LEU A 33 2.92 21.30 9.49
CA LEU A 33 2.23 20.79 8.30
C LEU A 33 3.11 19.82 7.52
N LEU A 34 4.38 20.16 7.34
CA LEU A 34 5.34 19.30 6.65
C LEU A 34 5.56 17.99 7.41
N LEU A 35 5.71 18.06 8.74
CA LEU A 35 5.81 16.88 9.59
C LEU A 35 4.54 16.00 9.48
N PHE A 36 3.36 16.60 9.51
CA PHE A 36 2.10 15.89 9.35
C PHE A 36 2.02 15.19 8.00
N ILE A 37 2.40 15.85 6.90
CA ILE A 37 2.45 15.24 5.56
C ILE A 37 3.42 14.07 5.53
N ILE A 38 4.63 14.23 6.07
CA ILE A 38 5.64 13.15 6.13
C ILE A 38 5.14 11.96 6.92
N LEU A 39 4.50 12.19 8.08
CA LEU A 39 3.94 11.13 8.91
C LEU A 39 2.81 10.39 8.18
N ASN A 40 1.91 11.10 7.51
CA ASN A 40 0.84 10.47 6.72
C ASN A 40 1.40 9.61 5.57
N ILE A 41 2.38 10.13 4.82
CA ILE A 41 3.03 9.35 3.75
C ILE A 41 3.71 8.10 4.31
N ARG A 42 4.36 8.19 5.47
CA ARG A 42 4.98 7.02 6.11
C ARG A 42 3.94 6.00 6.59
N LEU A 43 2.85 6.44 7.19
CA LEU A 43 1.75 5.58 7.63
C LEU A 43 1.10 4.86 6.45
N GLU A 44 0.83 5.56 5.34
CA GLU A 44 0.29 4.94 4.13
C GLU A 44 1.23 3.89 3.54
N ARG A 45 2.54 4.17 3.48
CA ARG A 45 3.54 3.19 3.01
C ARG A 45 3.63 1.98 3.92
N SER A 46 3.57 2.17 5.25
CA SER A 46 3.60 1.08 6.24
C SER A 46 2.36 0.17 6.16
N ASN A 47 1.23 0.71 5.71
CA ASN A 47 -0.03 -0.01 5.59
C ASN A 47 -0.22 -0.71 4.24
N ARG A 48 0.64 -0.47 3.26
CA ARG A 48 0.58 -1.16 1.96
C ARG A 48 1.06 -2.58 2.11
N PHE A 49 0.34 -3.50 1.48
CA PHE A 49 0.70 -4.91 1.47
C PHE A 49 2.04 -5.16 0.79
N LEU A 50 2.26 -4.55 -0.38
CA LEU A 50 3.51 -4.66 -1.16
C LEU A 50 3.71 -3.45 -2.08
N GLU A 51 4.94 -3.32 -2.59
CA GLU A 51 5.28 -2.40 -3.66
C GLU A 51 5.44 -3.19 -4.97
N PRO A 52 4.55 -3.02 -5.98
CA PRO A 52 4.54 -3.84 -7.20
C PRO A 52 5.87 -3.87 -7.96
N ALA A 53 6.60 -2.75 -7.93
CA ALA A 53 7.87 -2.62 -8.66
C ALA A 53 8.99 -3.51 -8.11
N THR A 54 8.93 -3.92 -6.84
CA THR A 54 9.99 -4.70 -6.19
C THR A 54 9.87 -6.20 -6.44
N VAL A 55 8.68 -6.70 -6.79
CA VAL A 55 8.43 -8.14 -6.97
C VAL A 55 9.12 -8.65 -8.23
N GLN A 56 9.91 -9.72 -8.08
CA GLN A 56 10.65 -10.36 -9.17
C GLN A 56 10.09 -11.72 -9.53
N HIS A 57 9.57 -12.47 -8.58
CA HIS A 57 9.05 -13.81 -8.77
C HIS A 57 7.66 -13.96 -8.18
N ILE A 58 6.77 -14.55 -8.95
CA ILE A 58 5.42 -14.89 -8.54
C ILE A 58 5.19 -16.36 -8.80
N HIS A 59 4.79 -17.10 -7.78
CA HIS A 59 4.37 -18.50 -7.94
C HIS A 59 2.93 -18.64 -7.47
N LEU A 60 2.08 -19.09 -8.38
CA LEU A 60 0.66 -19.36 -8.14
C LEU A 60 0.44 -20.85 -8.09
N ALA A 61 0.01 -21.38 -6.96
CA ALA A 61 -0.33 -22.78 -6.81
C ALA A 61 -1.84 -22.95 -6.63
N GLN A 62 -2.43 -23.73 -7.52
CA GLN A 62 -3.80 -24.22 -7.45
C GLN A 62 -3.78 -25.73 -7.18
N LYS A 63 -4.96 -26.34 -6.96
CA LYS A 63 -5.07 -27.74 -6.59
C LYS A 63 -4.31 -28.69 -7.55
N ASP A 64 -4.46 -28.47 -8.86
CA ASP A 64 -3.98 -29.39 -9.90
C ASP A 64 -2.99 -28.73 -10.87
N SER A 65 -2.58 -27.50 -10.62
CA SER A 65 -1.71 -26.72 -11.50
C SER A 65 -0.93 -25.65 -10.77
N ALA A 66 0.23 -25.30 -11.30
CA ALA A 66 1.02 -24.20 -10.81
C ALA A 66 1.60 -23.42 -11.97
N ILE A 67 1.85 -22.13 -11.78
CA ILE A 67 2.58 -21.29 -12.73
C ILE A 67 3.59 -20.44 -11.97
N THR A 68 4.79 -20.33 -12.49
CA THR A 68 5.83 -19.45 -11.95
C THR A 68 6.11 -18.35 -12.96
N LEU A 69 5.95 -17.10 -12.52
CA LEU A 69 6.23 -15.93 -13.34
C LEU A 69 7.53 -15.29 -12.85
N THR A 70 8.39 -14.97 -13.78
CA THR A 70 9.65 -14.26 -13.52
C THR A 70 9.66 -12.94 -14.27
N ARG A 71 10.05 -11.88 -13.60
CA ARG A 71 10.19 -10.56 -14.21
C ARG A 71 11.49 -10.48 -14.99
N THR A 72 11.40 -10.02 -16.23
CA THR A 72 12.56 -9.77 -17.13
C THR A 72 12.53 -8.32 -17.61
N PRO A 73 13.60 -7.82 -18.22
CA PRO A 73 13.57 -6.49 -18.85
C PRO A 73 12.50 -6.32 -19.94
N ALA A 74 12.07 -7.43 -20.56
CA ALA A 74 11.05 -7.45 -21.60
C ALA A 74 9.61 -7.57 -21.05
N GLY A 75 9.44 -7.82 -19.73
CA GLY A 75 8.15 -8.02 -19.09
C GLY A 75 8.16 -9.28 -18.22
N TRP A 76 7.03 -9.96 -18.13
CA TRP A 76 6.89 -11.20 -17.36
C TRP A 76 6.90 -12.41 -18.26
N GLU A 77 7.55 -13.49 -17.81
CA GLU A 77 7.62 -14.76 -18.51
C GLU A 77 7.41 -15.95 -17.56
N SER A 78 7.02 -17.08 -18.13
CA SER A 78 6.96 -18.38 -17.46
C SER A 78 7.53 -19.42 -18.41
N ASP A 79 8.54 -20.17 -17.95
CA ASP A 79 9.21 -21.20 -18.75
C ASP A 79 9.67 -20.71 -20.14
N GLY A 80 10.20 -19.48 -20.22
CA GLY A 80 10.64 -18.84 -21.43
C GLY A 80 9.53 -18.35 -22.37
N ARG A 81 8.26 -18.43 -21.97
CA ARG A 81 7.10 -17.90 -22.70
C ARG A 81 6.63 -16.59 -22.11
N ALA A 82 6.43 -15.59 -22.94
CA ALA A 82 5.93 -14.30 -22.51
C ALA A 82 4.50 -14.42 -21.95
N ILE A 83 4.27 -13.75 -20.85
CA ILE A 83 2.93 -13.59 -20.25
C ILE A 83 2.20 -12.48 -21.00
N ARG A 84 0.87 -12.58 -21.06
CA ARG A 84 0.01 -11.52 -21.61
C ARG A 84 0.36 -10.17 -20.98
N PRO A 85 0.68 -9.14 -21.78
CA PRO A 85 1.04 -7.82 -21.28
C PRO A 85 0.01 -7.26 -20.29
N GLY A 86 0.48 -6.66 -19.21
CA GLY A 86 -0.36 -6.07 -18.17
C GLY A 86 -1.01 -7.06 -17.19
N ARG A 87 -0.89 -8.38 -17.43
CA ARG A 87 -1.60 -9.38 -16.61
C ARG A 87 -1.00 -9.53 -15.21
N ALA A 88 0.30 -9.64 -15.13
CA ALA A 88 1.01 -9.75 -13.86
C ALA A 88 0.96 -8.41 -13.11
N GLU A 89 1.10 -7.30 -13.81
CA GLU A 89 0.94 -5.95 -13.25
C GLU A 89 -0.43 -5.75 -12.63
N GLN A 90 -1.50 -6.13 -13.34
CA GLN A 90 -2.86 -6.05 -12.82
C GLN A 90 -3.03 -6.83 -11.52
N MET A 91 -2.44 -8.02 -11.42
CA MET A 91 -2.48 -8.80 -10.18
C MET A 91 -1.71 -8.11 -9.06
N LEU A 92 -0.53 -7.57 -9.35
CA LEU A 92 0.28 -6.85 -8.37
C LEU A 92 -0.41 -5.56 -7.89
N ASP A 93 -1.12 -4.86 -8.77
CA ASP A 93 -1.92 -3.68 -8.41
C ASP A 93 -3.08 -4.05 -7.48
N ILE A 94 -3.77 -5.17 -7.75
CA ILE A 94 -4.81 -5.69 -6.86
C ILE A 94 -4.23 -6.05 -5.49
N LEU A 95 -3.05 -6.67 -5.46
CA LEU A 95 -2.34 -7.00 -4.23
C LEU A 95 -1.88 -5.74 -3.48
N ALA A 96 -1.34 -4.75 -4.18
CA ALA A 96 -0.93 -3.48 -3.57
C ALA A 96 -2.11 -2.72 -2.94
N ALA A 97 -3.33 -2.93 -3.44
CA ALA A 97 -4.55 -2.36 -2.90
C ALA A 97 -5.08 -3.11 -1.66
N CYS A 98 -4.48 -4.25 -1.28
CA CYS A 98 -4.83 -4.94 -0.03
C CYS A 98 -4.49 -4.05 1.17
N HIS A 99 -5.39 -3.98 2.14
CA HIS A 99 -5.33 -3.01 3.24
C HIS A 99 -5.76 -3.63 4.57
N SER A 100 -5.79 -2.80 5.62
CA SER A 100 -6.25 -3.18 6.98
C SER A 100 -5.53 -4.42 7.52
N PRO A 101 -4.19 -4.37 7.69
CA PRO A 101 -3.45 -5.47 8.29
C PRO A 101 -3.94 -5.74 9.70
N GLN A 102 -4.19 -7.02 10.01
CA GLN A 102 -4.66 -7.48 11.31
C GLN A 102 -3.90 -8.75 11.71
N PRO A 103 -3.61 -8.97 13.01
CA PRO A 103 -3.06 -10.23 13.47
C PRO A 103 -3.99 -11.39 13.10
N LEU A 104 -3.47 -12.43 12.47
CA LEU A 104 -4.26 -13.60 12.04
C LEU A 104 -4.99 -14.24 13.21
N ALA A 105 -4.36 -14.29 14.38
CA ALA A 105 -4.95 -14.84 15.61
C ALA A 105 -6.21 -14.08 16.09
N ALA A 106 -6.39 -12.81 15.68
CA ALA A 106 -7.58 -12.02 16.03
C ALA A 106 -8.77 -12.28 15.10
N LEU A 107 -8.55 -12.97 13.98
CA LEU A 107 -9.58 -13.21 12.98
C LEU A 107 -10.35 -14.49 13.29
N LYS A 108 -11.67 -14.36 13.40
CA LYS A 108 -12.61 -15.49 13.44
C LYS A 108 -13.09 -15.83 12.02
N ALA A 109 -12.19 -15.76 11.03
CA ALA A 109 -12.55 -16.06 9.65
C ALA A 109 -12.78 -17.57 9.48
N PRO A 110 -13.85 -18.00 8.79
CA PRO A 110 -14.03 -19.41 8.48
C PRO A 110 -12.87 -19.89 7.59
N PRO A 111 -12.35 -21.11 7.83
CA PRO A 111 -11.31 -21.66 6.98
C PRO A 111 -11.82 -21.79 5.54
N ASN A 112 -10.99 -21.41 4.58
CA ASN A 112 -11.30 -21.67 3.17
C ASN A 112 -11.09 -23.16 2.90
N PRO A 113 -12.10 -23.92 2.46
CA PRO A 113 -11.96 -25.34 2.18
C PRO A 113 -11.03 -25.62 0.98
N ARG A 114 -10.73 -24.63 0.18
CA ARG A 114 -9.81 -24.70 -0.97
C ARG A 114 -8.91 -23.47 -0.99
N PRO A 115 -7.89 -23.43 -0.15
CA PRO A 115 -7.00 -22.29 -0.12
C PRO A 115 -6.22 -22.16 -1.44
N LEU A 116 -6.19 -20.95 -1.98
CA LEU A 116 -5.29 -20.60 -3.07
C LEU A 116 -3.99 -20.09 -2.46
N THR A 117 -2.87 -20.60 -2.94
CA THR A 117 -1.55 -20.20 -2.45
C THR A 117 -0.86 -19.32 -3.48
N LEU A 118 -0.33 -18.22 -3.01
CA LEU A 118 0.50 -17.28 -3.75
C LEU A 118 1.85 -17.18 -3.05
N MET A 119 2.96 -17.24 -3.81
CA MET A 119 4.28 -16.90 -3.29
C MET A 119 4.82 -15.70 -4.06
N LEU A 120 5.35 -14.72 -3.34
CA LEU A 120 6.00 -13.52 -3.87
C LEU A 120 7.43 -13.49 -3.35
N ASP A 121 8.41 -13.58 -4.22
CA ASP A 121 9.84 -13.61 -3.89
C ASP A 121 10.18 -14.60 -2.76
N GLY A 122 9.56 -15.79 -2.79
CA GLY A 122 9.74 -16.85 -1.79
C GLY A 122 8.87 -16.73 -0.55
N LYS A 123 8.19 -15.62 -0.31
CA LYS A 123 7.24 -15.49 0.81
C LYS A 123 5.87 -16.02 0.43
N ARG A 124 5.35 -16.96 1.24
CA ARG A 124 4.05 -17.61 1.01
C ARG A 124 2.91 -16.78 1.59
N TYR A 125 1.82 -16.72 0.82
CA TYR A 125 0.54 -16.15 1.22
C TYR A 125 -0.59 -17.11 0.90
N THR A 126 -1.62 -17.10 1.73
CA THR A 126 -2.80 -17.96 1.57
C THR A 126 -4.04 -17.08 1.45
N LEU A 127 -4.83 -17.30 0.42
CA LEU A 127 -6.12 -16.63 0.28
C LEU A 127 -7.16 -17.38 1.12
N GLY A 128 -7.55 -16.75 2.22
CA GLY A 128 -8.45 -17.30 3.23
C GLY A 128 -9.95 -17.06 2.97
N GLY A 129 -10.70 -17.04 4.04
CA GLY A 129 -12.14 -16.86 4.03
C GLY A 129 -12.61 -15.50 3.50
N TYR A 130 -13.91 -15.42 3.23
CA TYR A 130 -14.58 -14.22 2.76
C TYR A 130 -15.13 -13.40 3.92
N ASN A 131 -14.87 -12.10 3.91
CA ASN A 131 -15.46 -11.13 4.82
C ASN A 131 -16.68 -10.49 4.17
N THR A 132 -17.87 -10.85 4.61
CA THR A 132 -19.13 -10.36 4.04
C THR A 132 -19.38 -8.88 4.27
N PHE A 133 -18.83 -8.34 5.36
CA PHE A 133 -18.99 -6.93 5.71
C PHE A 133 -18.18 -6.01 4.79
N HIS A 134 -16.95 -6.43 4.43
CA HIS A 134 -16.06 -5.66 3.57
C HIS A 134 -16.10 -6.09 2.10
N HIS A 135 -16.87 -7.10 1.74
CA HIS A 135 -16.86 -7.70 0.40
C HIS A 135 -15.45 -8.02 -0.08
N ALA A 136 -14.66 -8.68 0.77
CA ALA A 136 -13.24 -8.90 0.56
C ALA A 136 -12.81 -10.29 1.05
N HIS A 137 -11.72 -10.80 0.51
CA HIS A 137 -11.06 -12.01 1.02
C HIS A 137 -9.89 -11.62 1.92
N TYR A 138 -9.60 -12.46 2.90
CA TYR A 138 -8.37 -12.36 3.67
C TYR A 138 -7.22 -12.98 2.90
N LEU A 139 -6.11 -12.27 2.79
CA LEU A 139 -4.83 -12.79 2.33
C LEU A 139 -3.87 -12.79 3.52
N ASP A 140 -3.36 -13.94 3.93
CA ASP A 140 -2.51 -14.05 5.12
C ASP A 140 -1.14 -14.64 4.80
N ASP A 141 -0.14 -14.27 5.62
CA ASP A 141 1.22 -14.80 5.57
C ASP A 141 1.54 -15.74 6.75
N GLY A 142 0.52 -16.21 7.45
CA GLY A 142 0.63 -17.03 8.65
C GLY A 142 0.70 -16.23 9.95
N THR A 143 0.91 -14.93 9.91
CA THR A 143 0.96 -14.03 11.08
C THR A 143 0.00 -12.88 10.98
N THR A 144 -0.04 -12.25 9.83
CA THR A 144 -0.86 -11.08 9.51
C THR A 144 -1.78 -11.39 8.34
N ALA A 145 -2.98 -10.89 8.38
CA ALA A 145 -3.94 -10.98 7.29
C ALA A 145 -4.35 -9.58 6.82
N TRP A 146 -4.52 -9.43 5.51
CA TRP A 146 -4.97 -8.22 4.84
C TRP A 146 -6.31 -8.47 4.15
N LEU A 147 -7.12 -7.44 4.02
CA LEU A 147 -8.35 -7.47 3.21
C LEU A 147 -8.00 -7.16 1.76
N CYS A 148 -8.31 -8.09 0.87
CA CYS A 148 -8.09 -7.99 -0.57
C CYS A 148 -9.40 -8.12 -1.32
N SER A 149 -9.56 -7.40 -2.43
CA SER A 149 -10.78 -7.42 -3.22
C SER A 149 -11.11 -8.81 -3.76
N GLU A 150 -12.39 -9.05 -4.07
CA GLU A 150 -12.87 -10.29 -4.69
C GLU A 150 -12.17 -10.60 -6.02
N ASN A 151 -11.74 -9.57 -6.74
CA ASN A 151 -11.03 -9.70 -8.01
C ASN A 151 -9.72 -10.51 -7.87
N LEU A 152 -9.06 -10.47 -6.70
CA LEU A 152 -7.88 -11.27 -6.44
C LEU A 152 -8.19 -12.76 -6.55
N LYS A 153 -9.28 -13.21 -5.91
CA LYS A 153 -9.69 -14.62 -5.97
C LYS A 153 -10.00 -15.04 -7.40
N ALA A 154 -10.77 -14.22 -8.12
CA ALA A 154 -11.11 -14.49 -9.50
C ALA A 154 -9.87 -14.61 -10.40
N MET A 155 -8.86 -13.78 -10.16
CA MET A 155 -7.60 -13.81 -10.90
C MET A 155 -6.75 -15.03 -10.53
N LEU A 156 -6.58 -15.32 -9.24
CA LEU A 156 -5.80 -16.47 -8.76
C LEU A 156 -6.42 -17.82 -9.15
N ALA A 157 -7.74 -17.87 -9.31
CA ALA A 157 -8.47 -19.10 -9.69
C ALA A 157 -8.41 -19.42 -11.19
N GLN A 158 -7.83 -18.54 -12.01
CA GLN A 158 -7.75 -18.76 -13.46
C GLN A 158 -6.72 -19.83 -13.83
N PRO A 159 -7.01 -20.67 -14.84
CA PRO A 159 -6.09 -21.70 -15.28
C PRO A 159 -4.78 -21.07 -15.82
N PRO A 160 -3.62 -21.75 -15.67
CA PRO A 160 -2.33 -21.25 -16.15
C PRO A 160 -2.34 -20.80 -17.62
N ALA A 161 -3.07 -21.51 -18.49
CA ALA A 161 -3.18 -21.17 -19.90
C ALA A 161 -3.70 -19.74 -20.17
N SER A 162 -4.54 -19.20 -19.27
CA SER A 162 -5.10 -17.85 -19.42
C SER A 162 -4.07 -16.72 -19.18
N TRP A 163 -2.91 -17.04 -18.65
CA TRP A 163 -1.84 -16.10 -18.38
C TRP A 163 -1.02 -15.77 -19.63
N PHE A 164 -1.02 -16.66 -20.61
CA PHE A 164 -0.27 -16.46 -21.85
C PHE A 164 -1.06 -15.66 -22.89
N ALA A 165 -0.33 -14.97 -23.77
CA ALA A 165 -0.95 -14.42 -24.97
C ALA A 165 -1.50 -15.58 -25.83
N HIS A 166 -2.65 -15.38 -26.45
CA HIS A 166 -3.11 -16.29 -27.50
C HIS A 166 -2.31 -15.99 -28.77
N ASP A 167 -1.68 -17.01 -29.30
CA ASP A 167 -1.06 -16.97 -30.63
C ASP A 167 -2.14 -16.79 -31.70
#